data_169247161ded5e5f6e297eea9e7a7558
#
_entry.id   169247161ded5e5f6e297eea9e7a7558
#
_cell.length_a   1.000
_cell.length_b   1.000
_cell.length_c   1.000
_cell.angle_alpha   90.00
_cell.angle_beta   90.00
_cell.angle_gamma   90.00
#
_symmetry.space_group_name_H-M   'P 1'
#
loop_
_entity.id
_entity.type
_entity.pdbx_description
1 polymer ?
#
loop_
_entity_poly.entity_id
_entity_poly.type
_entity_poly.pdbx_seq_one_letter_code
_entity_poly.pdbx_strand_id
1 'polypeptide(L)'
;MKSSILVLFGFLLIGCADVEKEINRDMETGKVDTAVPAGYNPEARLDSLGISLRDQGTPVANYVHAVQSGDLVFLAGKGPKQANGENIIGKLGVDLTIEEGYDAAREVAINQLSVLKAELGDLNRIKRIVKVHGMVNAAPDFTDHSKVINGYSDVMVAVFGENGKHARAAVGMGSLPGNMAVEVEMIVEVYE
;
A
#
# COMPACT_ATOMS: atom_id res chain seq x y z
N MET A 1 48.13 32.15 56.71
CA MET A 1 46.89 32.74 56.17
C MET A 1 46.45 31.81 54.99
N LYS A 2 45.49 30.93 55.25
CA LYS A 2 44.92 30.02 54.24
C LYS A 2 43.55 30.55 53.87
N SER A 3 43.40 30.95 52.63
CA SER A 3 42.14 31.41 52.08
C SER A 3 41.41 30.22 51.46
N SER A 4 40.27 29.81 51.99
CA SER A 4 39.42 28.78 51.46
C SER A 4 38.45 29.39 50.46
N ILE A 5 38.51 28.97 49.20
CA ILE A 5 37.53 29.31 48.18
C ILE A 5 36.42 28.26 48.25
N LEU A 6 35.21 28.71 48.61
CA LEU A 6 33.99 27.91 48.60
C LEU A 6 33.39 27.96 47.20
N VAL A 7 33.46 26.87 46.45
CA VAL A 7 32.79 26.73 45.13
C VAL A 7 31.37 26.23 45.40
N LEU A 8 30.42 27.13 45.14
CA LEU A 8 28.98 26.84 45.21
C LEU A 8 28.53 26.16 43.95
N PHE A 9 28.33 24.81 43.97
CA PHE A 9 27.70 24.09 42.87
C PHE A 9 26.19 24.32 42.92
N GLY A 10 25.70 25.20 42.07
CA GLY A 10 24.27 25.35 41.84
C GLY A 10 23.75 24.18 40.98
N PHE A 11 23.03 23.25 41.55
CA PHE A 11 22.25 22.23 40.84
C PHE A 11 21.04 22.91 40.24
N LEU A 12 21.05 23.05 38.93
CA LEU A 12 19.87 23.46 38.15
C LEU A 12 18.89 22.26 38.11
N LEU A 13 17.91 22.26 38.97
CA LEU A 13 16.74 21.39 38.89
C LEU A 13 15.84 21.95 37.77
N ILE A 14 16.18 21.68 36.53
CA ILE A 14 15.25 21.88 35.38
C ILE A 14 14.23 20.75 35.48
N GLY A 15 12.99 21.16 35.69
CA GLY A 15 11.95 20.33 36.25
C GLY A 15 11.49 19.19 35.36
N CYS A 16 11.39 17.99 35.92
CA CYS A 16 10.64 16.86 35.34
C CYS A 16 9.19 17.19 34.97
N ALA A 17 8.62 18.25 35.52
CA ALA A 17 7.25 18.71 35.25
C ALA A 17 7.05 19.27 33.82
N ASP A 18 8.09 19.84 33.20
CA ASP A 18 7.96 20.36 31.83
C ASP A 18 8.08 19.24 30.81
N VAL A 19 8.88 18.22 31.09
CA VAL A 19 9.01 17.03 30.23
C VAL A 19 7.74 16.18 30.29
N GLU A 20 7.12 16.01 31.46
CA GLU A 20 5.82 15.33 31.58
C GLU A 20 4.67 16.08 30.90
N LYS A 21 4.69 17.42 30.91
CA LYS A 21 3.72 18.23 30.18
C LYS A 21 3.89 18.14 28.68
N GLU A 22 5.11 18.06 28.18
CA GLU A 22 5.39 17.92 26.75
C GLU A 22 4.99 16.51 26.27
N ILE A 23 5.33 15.46 27.02
CA ILE A 23 4.92 14.08 26.73
C ILE A 23 3.39 13.92 26.75
N ASN A 24 2.71 14.52 27.74
CA ASN A 24 1.25 14.48 27.79
C ASN A 24 0.58 15.32 26.69
N ARG A 25 1.19 16.42 26.26
CA ARG A 25 0.69 17.23 25.14
C ARG A 25 0.79 16.45 23.82
N ASP A 26 1.88 15.70 23.61
CA ASP A 26 2.07 14.87 22.42
C ASP A 26 1.15 13.64 22.43
N MET A 27 0.77 13.13 23.60
CA MET A 27 -0.25 12.08 23.73
C MET A 27 -1.69 12.60 23.58
N GLU A 28 -1.99 13.83 23.98
CA GLU A 28 -3.30 14.46 23.77
C GLU A 28 -3.51 14.99 22.35
N THR A 29 -2.44 15.30 21.60
CA THR A 29 -2.50 15.73 20.20
C THR A 29 -2.45 14.60 19.20
N GLY A 30 -2.34 13.37 19.66
CA GLY A 30 -2.58 12.15 18.87
C GLY A 30 -4.04 11.98 18.47
N LYS A 31 -4.72 13.07 18.07
CA LYS A 31 -5.94 12.99 17.27
C LYS A 31 -5.54 12.33 15.95
N VAL A 32 -5.74 11.03 15.86
CA VAL A 32 -5.81 10.34 14.58
C VAL A 32 -6.85 11.13 13.77
N ASP A 33 -6.42 11.72 12.67
CA ASP A 33 -7.33 12.45 11.78
C ASP A 33 -8.23 11.39 11.13
N THR A 34 -9.42 11.20 11.71
CA THR A 34 -10.39 10.18 11.30
C THR A 34 -11.26 10.67 10.14
N ALA A 35 -11.18 11.97 9.81
CA ALA A 35 -11.99 12.58 8.77
C ALA A 35 -11.29 12.54 7.40
N VAL A 36 -12.07 12.19 6.37
CA VAL A 36 -11.61 12.28 4.97
C VAL A 36 -11.25 13.74 4.65
N PRO A 37 -10.02 14.04 4.16
CA PRO A 37 -9.61 15.41 3.84
C PRO A 37 -10.50 16.04 2.77
N ALA A 38 -10.77 17.34 2.89
CA ALA A 38 -11.53 18.08 1.89
C ALA A 38 -10.84 18.00 0.51
N GLY A 39 -11.59 17.62 -0.52
CA GLY A 39 -11.07 17.46 -1.88
C GLY A 39 -10.36 16.14 -2.17
N TYR A 40 -10.22 15.24 -1.19
CA TYR A 40 -9.74 13.88 -1.44
C TYR A 40 -10.84 13.07 -2.11
N ASN A 41 -10.63 12.69 -3.36
CA ASN A 41 -11.63 11.95 -4.14
C ASN A 41 -10.95 10.99 -5.13
N PRO A 42 -10.49 9.81 -4.68
CA PRO A 42 -9.89 8.79 -5.53
C PRO A 42 -10.86 8.26 -6.59
N GLU A 43 -12.18 8.24 -6.37
CA GLU A 43 -13.14 7.81 -7.39
C GLU A 43 -13.20 8.78 -8.57
N ALA A 44 -13.26 10.08 -8.34
CA ALA A 44 -13.15 11.06 -9.42
C ALA A 44 -11.81 11.00 -10.14
N ARG A 45 -10.73 10.60 -9.45
CA ARG A 45 -9.43 10.35 -10.09
C ARG A 45 -9.47 9.15 -11.02
N LEU A 46 -10.12 8.03 -10.63
CA LEU A 46 -10.32 6.87 -11.50
C LEU A 46 -11.03 7.28 -12.79
N ASP A 47 -12.13 8.03 -12.67
CA ASP A 47 -12.90 8.52 -13.82
C ASP A 47 -12.01 9.36 -14.76
N SER A 48 -11.23 10.29 -14.20
CA SER A 48 -10.32 11.15 -14.97
C SER A 48 -9.21 10.39 -15.69
N LEU A 49 -8.81 9.22 -15.14
CA LEU A 49 -7.81 8.33 -15.70
C LEU A 49 -8.41 7.30 -16.69
N GLY A 50 -9.74 7.28 -16.85
CA GLY A 50 -10.44 6.31 -17.69
C GLY A 50 -10.35 4.88 -17.14
N ILE A 51 -10.15 4.72 -15.81
CA ILE A 51 -10.04 3.42 -15.16
C ILE A 51 -11.43 2.95 -14.75
N SER A 52 -11.92 1.87 -15.36
CA SER A 52 -13.17 1.22 -15.00
C SER A 52 -12.95 0.05 -14.07
N LEU A 53 -13.60 0.07 -12.91
CA LEU A 53 -13.58 -1.03 -11.96
C LEU A 53 -14.45 -2.19 -12.47
N ARG A 54 -14.14 -3.41 -12.01
CA ARG A 54 -14.74 -4.66 -12.52
C ARG A 54 -15.24 -5.52 -11.37
N ASP A 55 -16.27 -6.29 -11.62
CA ASP A 55 -16.68 -7.35 -10.69
C ASP A 55 -15.57 -8.42 -10.61
N GLN A 56 -15.14 -8.72 -9.39
CA GLN A 56 -14.10 -9.73 -9.13
C GLN A 56 -14.69 -11.12 -8.86
N GLY A 57 -16.02 -11.23 -8.83
CA GLY A 57 -16.73 -12.48 -8.51
C GLY A 57 -16.46 -12.96 -7.09
N THR A 58 -16.70 -14.25 -6.86
CA THR A 58 -16.40 -14.90 -5.56
C THR A 58 -15.04 -15.61 -5.61
N PRO A 59 -14.35 -15.74 -4.46
CA PRO A 59 -13.16 -16.57 -4.37
C PRO A 59 -13.42 -18.02 -4.81
N VAL A 60 -12.43 -18.63 -5.44
CA VAL A 60 -12.54 -20.00 -5.98
C VAL A 60 -12.30 -21.09 -4.95
N ALA A 61 -11.99 -20.72 -3.69
CA ALA A 61 -11.69 -21.63 -2.59
C ALA A 61 -12.13 -21.04 -1.24
N ASN A 62 -11.79 -21.71 -0.14
CA ASN A 62 -12.12 -21.24 1.23
C ASN A 62 -11.21 -20.09 1.70
N TYR A 63 -11.36 -18.93 1.07
CA TYR A 63 -10.76 -17.66 1.49
C TYR A 63 -11.68 -16.50 1.07
N VAL A 64 -11.37 -15.29 1.52
CA VAL A 64 -12.07 -14.05 1.18
C VAL A 64 -11.14 -13.08 0.45
N HIS A 65 -11.71 -12.13 -0.29
CA HIS A 65 -10.91 -11.16 -1.04
C HIS A 65 -10.18 -10.17 -0.14
N ALA A 66 -10.78 -9.84 1.02
CA ALA A 66 -10.18 -8.94 2.00
C ALA A 66 -10.62 -9.30 3.42
N VAL A 67 -9.80 -8.92 4.39
CA VAL A 67 -10.09 -9.01 5.82
C VAL A 67 -9.76 -7.67 6.45
N GLN A 68 -10.73 -7.05 7.14
CA GLN A 68 -10.49 -5.86 7.93
C GLN A 68 -10.13 -6.23 9.37
N SER A 69 -9.11 -5.58 9.93
CA SER A 69 -8.69 -5.70 11.32
C SER A 69 -8.34 -4.31 11.86
N GLY A 70 -9.22 -3.74 12.69
CA GLY A 70 -9.15 -2.33 13.05
C GLY A 70 -9.30 -1.43 11.81
N ASP A 71 -8.40 -0.49 11.65
CA ASP A 71 -8.31 0.42 10.51
C ASP A 71 -7.49 -0.12 9.33
N LEU A 72 -6.99 -1.36 9.42
CA LEU A 72 -6.24 -2.01 8.35
C LEU A 72 -7.11 -3.02 7.60
N VAL A 73 -7.01 -3.00 6.26
CA VAL A 73 -7.62 -3.98 5.37
C VAL A 73 -6.53 -4.74 4.64
N PHE A 74 -6.53 -6.05 4.81
CA PHE A 74 -5.60 -7.00 4.18
C PHE A 74 -6.27 -7.61 2.96
N LEU A 75 -5.67 -7.46 1.79
CA LEU A 75 -6.21 -8.01 0.55
C LEU A 75 -5.45 -9.25 0.15
N ALA A 76 -6.19 -10.27 -0.25
CA ALA A 76 -5.64 -11.48 -0.86
C ALA A 76 -4.94 -11.17 -2.19
N GLY A 77 -3.99 -12.02 -2.59
CA GLY A 77 -3.32 -11.93 -3.89
C GLY A 77 -4.30 -11.89 -5.05
N LYS A 78 -4.03 -11.03 -6.02
CA LYS A 78 -4.76 -10.92 -7.29
C LYS A 78 -3.80 -11.06 -8.46
N GLY A 79 -4.27 -11.77 -9.48
CA GLY A 79 -3.61 -11.87 -10.78
C GLY A 79 -4.07 -10.80 -11.77
N PRO A 80 -3.42 -10.75 -12.95
CA PRO A 80 -3.63 -9.74 -13.98
C PRO A 80 -4.82 -10.10 -14.90
N LYS A 81 -6.03 -10.18 -14.34
CA LYS A 81 -7.25 -10.45 -15.09
C LYS A 81 -7.67 -9.20 -15.85
N GLN A 82 -7.76 -9.31 -17.16
CA GLN A 82 -8.15 -8.23 -18.08
C GLN A 82 -9.66 -8.04 -18.15
N ALA A 83 -10.10 -6.98 -18.82
CA ALA A 83 -11.52 -6.68 -19.03
C ALA A 83 -12.28 -7.77 -19.81
N ASN A 84 -11.60 -8.50 -20.71
CA ASN A 84 -12.17 -9.64 -21.45
C ASN A 84 -12.32 -10.91 -20.59
N GLY A 85 -11.84 -10.89 -19.33
CA GLY A 85 -11.90 -12.02 -18.41
C GLY A 85 -10.67 -12.95 -18.46
N GLU A 86 -9.74 -12.75 -19.39
CA GLU A 86 -8.53 -13.55 -19.53
C GLU A 86 -7.41 -13.02 -18.61
N ASN A 87 -6.56 -13.92 -18.11
CA ASN A 87 -5.36 -13.52 -17.39
C ASN A 87 -4.19 -13.30 -18.34
N ILE A 88 -3.33 -12.33 -18.06
CA ILE A 88 -2.01 -12.23 -18.67
C ILE A 88 -1.13 -13.30 -18.03
N ILE A 89 -0.70 -14.26 -18.84
CA ILE A 89 0.08 -15.43 -18.39
C ILE A 89 1.44 -15.45 -19.07
N GLY A 90 2.41 -16.08 -18.42
CA GLY A 90 3.76 -16.25 -18.95
C GLY A 90 4.82 -15.82 -17.95
N LYS A 91 6.05 -16.11 -18.28
CA LYS A 91 7.24 -15.86 -17.45
C LYS A 91 8.03 -14.68 -17.97
N LEU A 92 8.27 -13.70 -17.11
CA LEU A 92 9.10 -12.53 -17.43
C LEU A 92 10.54 -12.95 -17.73
N GLY A 93 11.07 -12.41 -18.82
CA GLY A 93 12.41 -12.78 -19.31
C GLY A 93 12.44 -14.01 -20.23
N VAL A 94 11.31 -14.69 -20.43
CA VAL A 94 11.16 -15.81 -21.40
C VAL A 94 9.99 -15.55 -22.32
N ASP A 95 8.78 -15.48 -21.76
CA ASP A 95 7.54 -15.37 -22.54
C ASP A 95 7.09 -13.92 -22.69
N LEU A 96 7.44 -13.07 -21.72
CA LEU A 96 6.97 -11.68 -21.61
C LEU A 96 8.14 -10.72 -21.44
N THR A 97 7.98 -9.52 -22.02
CA THR A 97 8.85 -8.36 -21.84
C THR A 97 8.57 -7.64 -20.52
N ILE A 98 9.44 -6.69 -20.13
CA ILE A 98 9.24 -5.84 -18.95
C ILE A 98 7.97 -5.00 -19.11
N GLU A 99 7.72 -4.47 -20.30
CA GLU A 99 6.55 -3.64 -20.65
C GLU A 99 5.25 -4.43 -20.48
N GLU A 100 5.19 -5.66 -21.02
CA GLU A 100 4.03 -6.54 -20.85
C GLU A 100 3.81 -6.92 -19.38
N GLY A 101 4.90 -7.11 -18.62
CA GLY A 101 4.85 -7.32 -17.19
C GLY A 101 4.34 -6.09 -16.42
N TYR A 102 4.77 -4.88 -16.82
CA TYR A 102 4.26 -3.62 -16.27
C TYR A 102 2.76 -3.48 -16.51
N ASP A 103 2.28 -3.76 -17.73
CA ASP A 103 0.85 -3.73 -18.06
C ASP A 103 0.08 -4.79 -17.27
N ALA A 104 0.64 -5.99 -17.07
CA ALA A 104 0.07 -7.01 -16.23
C ALA A 104 -0.07 -6.51 -14.77
N ALA A 105 0.96 -5.88 -14.20
CA ALA A 105 0.90 -5.31 -12.86
C ALA A 105 -0.13 -4.17 -12.75
N ARG A 106 -0.30 -3.37 -13.80
CA ARG A 106 -1.35 -2.35 -13.90
C ARG A 106 -2.75 -2.97 -13.85
N GLU A 107 -2.99 -4.08 -14.56
CA GLU A 107 -4.26 -4.82 -14.51
C GLU A 107 -4.55 -5.35 -13.10
N VAL A 108 -3.52 -5.86 -12.39
CA VAL A 108 -3.66 -6.27 -10.99
C VAL A 108 -4.09 -5.11 -10.11
N ALA A 109 -3.52 -3.91 -10.30
CA ALA A 109 -3.91 -2.72 -9.54
C ALA A 109 -5.40 -2.40 -9.71
N ILE A 110 -5.93 -2.45 -10.92
CA ILE A 110 -7.35 -2.23 -11.21
C ILE A 110 -8.22 -3.30 -10.53
N ASN A 111 -7.79 -4.56 -10.54
CA ASN A 111 -8.49 -5.66 -9.89
C ASN A 111 -8.52 -5.49 -8.35
N GLN A 112 -7.42 -5.05 -7.75
CA GLN A 112 -7.35 -4.76 -6.31
C GLN A 112 -8.23 -3.56 -5.92
N LEU A 113 -8.24 -2.49 -6.71
CA LEU A 113 -9.15 -1.35 -6.51
C LEU A 113 -10.62 -1.77 -6.61
N SER A 114 -10.92 -2.70 -7.51
CA SER A 114 -12.27 -3.27 -7.66
C SER A 114 -12.70 -4.05 -6.43
N VAL A 115 -11.79 -4.85 -5.83
CA VAL A 115 -12.03 -5.51 -4.54
C VAL A 115 -12.30 -4.49 -3.45
N LEU A 116 -11.44 -3.48 -3.32
CA LEU A 116 -11.62 -2.44 -2.29
C LEU A 116 -12.95 -1.70 -2.44
N LYS A 117 -13.37 -1.39 -3.68
CA LYS A 117 -14.67 -0.76 -3.92
C LYS A 117 -15.83 -1.66 -3.49
N ALA A 118 -15.75 -2.96 -3.76
CA ALA A 118 -16.78 -3.92 -3.36
C ALA A 118 -16.85 -4.09 -1.83
N GLU A 119 -15.69 -4.18 -1.17
CA GLU A 119 -15.60 -4.40 0.29
C GLU A 119 -15.93 -3.15 1.11
N LEU A 120 -15.48 -1.99 0.67
CA LEU A 120 -15.63 -0.73 1.42
C LEU A 120 -16.87 0.09 1.00
N GLY A 121 -17.42 -0.16 -0.19
CA GLY A 121 -18.48 0.64 -0.78
C GLY A 121 -18.03 1.99 -1.35
N ASP A 122 -17.01 2.61 -0.77
CA ASP A 122 -16.46 3.91 -1.17
C ASP A 122 -14.93 3.93 -1.02
N LEU A 123 -14.20 4.21 -2.12
CA LEU A 123 -12.74 4.32 -2.10
C LEU A 123 -12.24 5.56 -1.36
N ASN A 124 -13.10 6.57 -1.13
CA ASN A 124 -12.77 7.72 -0.30
C ASN A 124 -12.45 7.33 1.16
N ARG A 125 -12.89 6.15 1.60
CA ARG A 125 -12.53 5.59 2.90
C ARG A 125 -11.07 5.15 3.02
N ILE A 126 -10.35 5.01 1.91
CA ILE A 126 -8.93 4.61 1.93
C ILE A 126 -8.10 5.82 2.34
N LYS A 127 -7.44 5.74 3.50
CA LYS A 127 -6.56 6.77 4.04
C LYS A 127 -5.19 6.73 3.38
N ARG A 128 -4.62 5.52 3.20
CA ARG A 128 -3.37 5.29 2.47
C ARG A 128 -3.17 3.84 2.08
N ILE A 129 -2.32 3.64 1.10
CA ILE A 129 -1.74 2.32 0.82
C ILE A 129 -0.55 2.12 1.76
N VAL A 130 -0.57 1.07 2.58
CA VAL A 130 0.46 0.82 3.61
C VAL A 130 1.59 -0.04 3.04
N LYS A 131 1.23 -1.18 2.47
CA LYS A 131 2.17 -2.19 1.99
C LYS A 131 1.69 -2.81 0.68
N VAL A 132 2.64 -3.04 -0.21
CA VAL A 132 2.46 -3.81 -1.45
C VAL A 132 3.53 -4.90 -1.51
N HIS A 133 3.11 -6.12 -1.77
CA HIS A 133 3.99 -7.25 -2.06
C HIS A 133 3.69 -7.75 -3.46
N GLY A 134 4.56 -7.40 -4.40
CA GLY A 134 4.47 -7.80 -5.79
C GLY A 134 5.34 -9.02 -6.08
N MET A 135 4.72 -10.07 -6.60
CA MET A 135 5.31 -11.33 -6.99
C MET A 135 5.32 -11.43 -8.52
N VAL A 136 6.47 -11.67 -9.10
CA VAL A 136 6.67 -11.74 -10.56
C VAL A 136 7.04 -13.17 -10.93
N ASN A 137 6.27 -13.80 -11.81
CA ASN A 137 6.64 -15.07 -12.42
C ASN A 137 7.82 -14.82 -13.37
N ALA A 138 9.02 -15.16 -12.94
CA ALA A 138 10.25 -14.72 -13.60
C ALA A 138 11.21 -15.87 -13.89
N ALA A 139 11.97 -15.73 -14.98
CA ALA A 139 13.12 -16.57 -15.26
C ALA A 139 14.17 -16.43 -14.13
N PRO A 140 15.03 -17.46 -13.89
CA PRO A 140 15.98 -17.41 -12.79
C PRO A 140 17.01 -16.26 -12.88
N ASP A 141 17.29 -15.77 -14.06
CA ASP A 141 18.22 -14.68 -14.36
C ASP A 141 17.54 -13.32 -14.54
N PHE A 142 16.21 -13.27 -14.46
CA PHE A 142 15.46 -12.01 -14.54
C PHE A 142 15.59 -11.23 -13.22
N THR A 143 16.02 -9.97 -13.29
CA THR A 143 16.29 -9.14 -12.11
C THR A 143 15.46 -7.84 -12.06
N ASP A 144 14.68 -7.54 -13.09
CA ASP A 144 13.95 -6.29 -13.26
C ASP A 144 12.52 -6.30 -12.62
N HIS A 145 12.32 -7.10 -11.55
CA HIS A 145 11.03 -7.23 -10.85
C HIS A 145 10.43 -5.89 -10.45
N SER A 146 11.27 -4.95 -9.99
CA SER A 146 10.83 -3.61 -9.59
C SER A 146 10.25 -2.81 -10.75
N LYS A 147 10.80 -2.96 -11.97
CA LYS A 147 10.29 -2.29 -13.17
C LYS A 147 8.89 -2.81 -13.54
N VAL A 148 8.69 -4.12 -13.39
CA VAL A 148 7.38 -4.75 -13.60
C VAL A 148 6.35 -4.23 -12.58
N ILE A 149 6.66 -4.28 -11.28
CA ILE A 149 5.72 -3.87 -10.23
C ILE A 149 5.50 -2.35 -10.18
N ASN A 150 6.31 -1.55 -10.87
CA ASN A 150 6.02 -0.13 -11.05
C ASN A 150 4.64 0.08 -11.70
N GLY A 151 4.18 -0.79 -12.63
CA GLY A 151 2.85 -0.69 -13.23
C GLY A 151 1.72 -0.67 -12.19
N TYR A 152 1.87 -1.44 -11.11
CA TYR A 152 0.95 -1.41 -9.97
C TYR A 152 1.08 -0.12 -9.16
N SER A 153 2.30 0.23 -8.77
CA SER A 153 2.57 1.39 -7.90
C SER A 153 2.15 2.70 -8.54
N ASP A 154 2.37 2.85 -9.86
CA ASP A 154 2.03 4.06 -10.61
C ASP A 154 0.52 4.28 -10.65
N VAL A 155 -0.29 3.22 -10.75
CA VAL A 155 -1.76 3.31 -10.62
C VAL A 155 -2.15 3.78 -9.21
N MET A 156 -1.55 3.21 -8.16
CA MET A 156 -1.86 3.62 -6.78
C MET A 156 -1.54 5.09 -6.55
N VAL A 157 -0.39 5.56 -7.02
CA VAL A 157 0.00 6.99 -6.90
C VAL A 157 -0.89 7.88 -7.78
N ALA A 158 -1.25 7.46 -8.98
CA ALA A 158 -2.15 8.22 -9.87
C ALA A 158 -3.54 8.41 -9.23
N VAL A 159 -4.06 7.39 -8.54
CA VAL A 159 -5.40 7.42 -7.91
C VAL A 159 -5.39 8.14 -6.57
N PHE A 160 -4.43 7.84 -5.69
CA PHE A 160 -4.42 8.29 -4.29
C PHE A 160 -3.41 9.42 -4.01
N GLY A 161 -2.63 9.86 -5.01
CA GLY A 161 -1.59 10.88 -4.83
C GLY A 161 -0.51 10.42 -3.84
N GLU A 162 -0.13 11.28 -2.90
CA GLU A 162 0.87 10.96 -1.86
C GLU A 162 0.45 9.77 -0.98
N ASN A 163 -0.85 9.58 -0.76
CA ASN A 163 -1.39 8.45 0.00
C ASN A 163 -1.28 7.11 -0.74
N GLY A 164 -1.02 7.14 -2.05
CA GLY A 164 -0.72 5.96 -2.87
C GLY A 164 0.73 5.47 -2.75
N LYS A 165 1.65 6.27 -2.21
CA LYS A 165 3.03 5.86 -1.93
C LYS A 165 3.06 4.89 -0.76
N HIS A 166 3.71 3.75 -0.95
CA HIS A 166 3.64 2.62 -0.03
C HIS A 166 4.99 1.94 0.17
N ALA A 167 5.15 1.24 1.28
CA ALA A 167 6.26 0.31 1.46
C ALA A 167 6.09 -0.89 0.51
N ARG A 168 7.14 -1.29 -0.22
CA ARG A 168 7.04 -2.31 -1.26
C ARG A 168 8.12 -3.36 -1.17
N ALA A 169 7.75 -4.62 -1.45
CA ALA A 169 8.64 -5.65 -1.95
C ALA A 169 8.23 -6.02 -3.38
N ALA A 170 9.21 -6.26 -4.26
CA ALA A 170 9.02 -6.80 -5.60
C ALA A 170 10.01 -7.94 -5.77
N VAL A 171 9.50 -9.16 -5.89
CA VAL A 171 10.30 -10.40 -5.85
C VAL A 171 9.99 -11.29 -7.04
N GLY A 172 10.99 -12.07 -7.47
CA GLY A 172 10.82 -13.11 -8.48
C GLY A 172 10.34 -14.41 -7.84
N MET A 173 9.39 -15.04 -8.49
CA MET A 173 8.84 -16.34 -8.11
C MET A 173 9.16 -17.36 -9.19
N GLY A 174 9.51 -18.58 -8.78
CA GLY A 174 9.77 -19.69 -9.71
C GLY A 174 8.52 -20.10 -10.52
N SER A 175 7.32 -19.86 -9.96
CA SER A 175 6.03 -20.03 -10.62
C SER A 175 4.95 -19.27 -9.86
N LEU A 176 3.86 -18.91 -10.53
CA LEU A 176 2.64 -18.39 -9.93
C LEU A 176 1.43 -19.25 -10.36
N PRO A 177 0.33 -19.25 -9.58
CA PRO A 177 -0.88 -20.01 -9.90
C PRO A 177 -1.37 -19.69 -11.32
N GLY A 178 -1.80 -20.72 -12.06
CA GLY A 178 -2.29 -20.52 -13.42
C GLY A 178 -1.29 -19.93 -14.41
N ASN A 179 0.02 -19.98 -14.10
CA ASN A 179 1.09 -19.34 -14.87
C ASN A 179 0.90 -17.84 -15.06
N MET A 180 0.19 -17.17 -14.12
CA MET A 180 0.01 -15.71 -14.17
C MET A 180 1.36 -14.98 -14.18
N ALA A 181 1.44 -13.87 -14.94
CA ALA A 181 2.67 -13.08 -15.07
C ALA A 181 3.09 -12.42 -13.76
N VAL A 182 2.12 -11.93 -13.00
CA VAL A 182 2.31 -11.27 -11.71
C VAL A 182 1.16 -11.60 -10.76
N GLU A 183 1.44 -11.52 -9.47
CA GLU A 183 0.44 -11.54 -8.42
C GLU A 183 0.80 -10.46 -7.39
N VAL A 184 -0.18 -9.74 -6.88
CA VAL A 184 0.06 -8.71 -5.86
C VAL A 184 -0.92 -8.85 -4.72
N GLU A 185 -0.41 -8.75 -3.50
CA GLU A 185 -1.18 -8.53 -2.27
C GLU A 185 -0.87 -7.16 -1.69
N MET A 186 -1.82 -6.57 -0.97
CA MET A 186 -1.60 -5.28 -0.32
C MET A 186 -2.32 -5.15 1.01
N ILE A 187 -1.87 -4.14 1.77
CA ILE A 187 -2.51 -3.69 3.01
C ILE A 187 -2.81 -2.20 2.84
N VAL A 188 -4.03 -1.82 3.16
CA VAL A 188 -4.46 -0.41 3.18
C VAL A 188 -4.93 0.00 4.56
N GLU A 189 -4.79 1.28 4.89
CA GLU A 189 -5.37 1.92 6.06
C GLU A 189 -6.63 2.67 5.62
N VAL A 190 -7.69 2.57 6.40
CA VAL A 190 -8.97 3.24 6.13
C VAL A 190 -9.30 4.27 7.21
N TYR A 191 -10.09 5.28 6.85
CA TYR A 191 -10.74 6.17 7.82
C TYR A 191 -11.86 5.39 8.55
N GLU A 192 -12.05 5.71 9.84
CA GLU A 192 -13.14 5.18 10.67
C GLU A 192 -14.53 5.68 10.22
#